data_1767d66e08f748dd0e721b7c62d2884e
#
_entry.id   1767d66e08f748dd0e721b7c62d2884e
#
_cell.length_a   1.000
_cell.length_b   1.000
_cell.length_c   1.000
_cell.angle_alpha   90.00
_cell.angle_beta   90.00
_cell.angle_gamma   90.00
#
_symmetry.space_group_name_H-M   'P 1'
#
loop_
_entity.id
_entity.type
_entity.pdbx_description
1 polymer ?
#
loop_
_entity_poly.entity_id
_entity_poly.type
_entity_poly.pdbx_seq_one_letter_code
_entity_poly.pdbx_strand_id
1 'polypeptide(L)'
;TLKRKKLIALPVVYYTPDTRWGFGAAGVFSFNFKTDTLNARYSNISFGFAYTQNKQLSIYIPYQLYLLNRKVWIYGELGFYNYIYSFYGIGNNSPILLEEKYSVQFPRIRIAPLIKLMKNHYLGMRFSRDQFKYLKYDTSGRLIAQSILGSISGTSSNLGIIYNFDSRDIPLYP
;
A
#
# COMPACT_ATOMS: atom_id res chain seq x y z
N THR A 1 -24.20 -24.85 4.24
CA THR A 1 -22.83 -24.85 4.80
C THR A 1 -22.16 -23.55 4.36
N LEU A 2 -22.05 -22.58 5.25
CA LEU A 2 -21.35 -21.31 4.96
C LEU A 2 -19.87 -21.62 4.69
N LYS A 3 -19.43 -21.36 3.45
CA LYS A 3 -18.02 -21.51 3.08
C LYS A 3 -17.20 -20.51 3.90
N ARG A 4 -16.34 -20.98 4.79
CA ARG A 4 -15.45 -20.16 5.63
C ARG A 4 -14.31 -19.48 4.86
N LYS A 5 -14.17 -19.77 3.58
CA LYS A 5 -13.08 -19.22 2.72
C LYS A 5 -13.64 -18.90 1.34
N LYS A 6 -13.29 -17.73 0.82
CA LYS A 6 -13.63 -17.27 -0.53
C LYS A 6 -12.40 -16.65 -1.18
N LEU A 7 -12.16 -16.98 -2.43
CA LEU A 7 -11.12 -16.36 -3.26
C LEU A 7 -11.78 -15.81 -4.52
N ILE A 8 -11.49 -14.56 -4.82
CA ILE A 8 -11.87 -13.92 -6.08
C ILE A 8 -10.59 -13.32 -6.64
N ALA A 9 -10.30 -13.58 -7.91
CA ALA A 9 -9.16 -13.00 -8.62
C ALA A 9 -9.57 -12.67 -10.05
N LEU A 10 -9.09 -11.53 -10.54
CA LEU A 10 -9.41 -11.01 -11.86
C LEU A 10 -8.13 -10.51 -12.54
N PRO A 11 -7.98 -10.70 -13.85
CA PRO A 11 -6.94 -10.01 -14.61
C PRO A 11 -7.23 -8.51 -14.65
N VAL A 12 -6.17 -7.72 -14.71
CA VAL A 12 -6.23 -6.25 -14.77
C VAL A 12 -5.43 -5.79 -15.98
N VAL A 13 -6.06 -4.98 -16.82
CA VAL A 13 -5.42 -4.31 -17.95
C VAL A 13 -5.81 -2.84 -17.88
N TYR A 14 -4.83 -1.95 -17.98
CA TYR A 14 -5.08 -0.51 -17.94
C TYR A 14 -4.08 0.25 -18.81
N TYR A 15 -4.41 1.49 -19.10
CA TYR A 15 -3.54 2.42 -19.78
C TYR A 15 -3.51 3.76 -19.04
N THR A 16 -2.30 4.29 -18.82
CA THR A 16 -2.09 5.67 -18.36
C THR A 16 -0.96 6.32 -19.18
N PRO A 17 -0.97 7.64 -19.38
CA PRO A 17 0.09 8.33 -20.13
C PRO A 17 1.50 8.04 -19.56
N ASP A 18 1.64 7.99 -18.23
CA ASP A 18 2.92 7.83 -17.54
C ASP A 18 3.44 6.39 -17.58
N THR A 19 2.56 5.41 -17.46
CA THR A 19 2.93 3.98 -17.39
C THR A 19 2.75 3.26 -18.71
N ARG A 20 1.97 3.84 -19.65
CA ARG A 20 1.45 3.20 -20.87
C ARG A 20 0.61 1.97 -20.49
N TRP A 21 0.65 0.91 -21.29
CA TRP A 21 -0.08 -0.31 -21.01
C TRP A 21 0.47 -0.99 -19.76
N GLY A 22 -0.43 -1.34 -18.84
CA GLY A 22 -0.18 -2.15 -17.67
C GLY A 22 -1.01 -3.42 -17.67
N PHE A 23 -0.37 -4.53 -17.30
CA PHE A 23 -0.97 -5.85 -17.22
C PHE A 23 -0.72 -6.43 -15.84
N GLY A 24 -1.73 -7.09 -15.29
CA GLY A 24 -1.61 -7.63 -13.95
C GLY A 24 -2.77 -8.50 -13.55
N ALA A 25 -2.85 -8.73 -12.24
CA ALA A 25 -3.97 -9.41 -11.60
C ALA A 25 -4.25 -8.79 -10.23
N ALA A 26 -5.49 -8.80 -9.83
CA ALA A 26 -5.90 -8.40 -8.49
C ALA A 26 -6.89 -9.41 -7.93
N GLY A 27 -6.88 -9.60 -6.62
CA GLY A 27 -7.79 -10.52 -5.97
C GLY A 27 -7.92 -10.30 -4.48
N VAL A 28 -8.88 -11.01 -3.91
CA VAL A 28 -9.19 -10.98 -2.47
C VAL A 28 -9.41 -12.39 -1.98
N PHE A 29 -8.71 -12.74 -0.92
CA PHE A 29 -8.94 -13.94 -0.14
C PHE A 29 -9.61 -13.59 1.18
N SER A 30 -10.87 -14.02 1.34
CA SER A 30 -11.68 -13.78 2.54
C SER A 30 -11.83 -15.06 3.34
N PHE A 31 -11.62 -14.98 4.66
CA PHE A 31 -11.70 -16.14 5.55
C PHE A 31 -12.07 -15.73 6.97
N ASN A 32 -12.55 -16.71 7.75
CA ASN A 32 -12.75 -16.59 9.19
C ASN A 32 -11.83 -17.56 9.93
N PHE A 33 -11.32 -17.15 11.07
CA PHE A 33 -10.59 -18.03 11.98
C PHE A 33 -11.56 -19.05 12.59
N LYS A 34 -11.08 -20.26 12.91
CA LYS A 34 -11.90 -21.36 13.46
C LYS A 34 -12.53 -21.01 14.83
N THR A 35 -11.88 -20.13 15.57
CA THR A 35 -12.32 -19.66 16.90
C THR A 35 -13.39 -18.59 16.85
N ASP A 36 -13.71 -18.07 15.67
CA ASP A 36 -14.70 -17.03 15.52
C ASP A 36 -16.11 -17.62 15.38
N THR A 37 -17.11 -16.88 15.86
CA THR A 37 -18.52 -17.23 15.68
C THR A 37 -18.92 -17.15 14.20
N LEU A 38 -19.99 -17.85 13.79
CA LEU A 38 -20.47 -17.86 12.40
C LEU A 38 -20.82 -16.47 11.85
N ASN A 39 -21.13 -15.53 12.74
CA ASN A 39 -21.46 -14.14 12.39
C ASN A 39 -20.25 -13.18 12.51
N ALA A 40 -19.04 -13.71 12.70
CA ALA A 40 -17.86 -12.88 12.75
C ALA A 40 -17.56 -12.25 11.39
N ARG A 41 -17.02 -11.03 11.42
CA ARG A 41 -16.56 -10.31 10.22
C ARG A 41 -15.40 -11.08 9.57
N TYR A 42 -15.45 -11.23 8.26
CA TYR A 42 -14.39 -11.89 7.49
C TYR A 42 -13.08 -11.11 7.56
N SER A 43 -12.00 -11.83 7.79
CA SER A 43 -10.65 -11.35 7.55
C SER A 43 -10.35 -11.42 6.06
N ASN A 44 -9.65 -10.41 5.53
CA ASN A 44 -9.36 -10.29 4.11
C ASN A 44 -7.87 -10.07 3.90
N ILE A 45 -7.31 -10.79 2.95
CA ILE A 45 -6.00 -10.50 2.35
C ILE A 45 -6.26 -10.25 0.88
N SER A 46 -6.00 -9.03 0.43
CA SER A 46 -6.05 -8.70 -0.98
C SER A 46 -4.64 -8.79 -1.56
N PHE A 47 -4.56 -8.98 -2.85
CA PHE A 47 -3.30 -8.92 -3.59
C PHE A 47 -3.51 -8.19 -4.91
N GLY A 48 -2.52 -7.44 -5.31
CA GLY A 48 -2.45 -6.80 -6.60
C GLY A 48 -1.03 -6.93 -7.13
N PHE A 49 -0.93 -7.26 -8.40
CA PHE A 49 0.29 -7.29 -9.17
C PHE A 49 0.06 -6.56 -10.47
N ALA A 50 0.96 -5.67 -10.85
CA ALA A 50 0.95 -5.04 -12.14
C ALA A 50 2.36 -4.80 -12.67
N TYR A 51 2.55 -5.06 -13.95
CA TYR A 51 3.76 -4.73 -14.70
C TYR A 51 3.40 -3.89 -15.90
N THR A 52 4.17 -2.84 -16.16
CA THR A 52 3.84 -1.86 -17.19
C THR A 52 4.83 -1.88 -18.34
N GLN A 53 4.41 -1.35 -19.49
CA GLN A 53 5.25 -1.19 -20.69
C GLN A 53 6.51 -0.36 -20.40
N ASN A 54 6.42 0.62 -19.50
CA ASN A 54 7.56 1.43 -19.03
C ASN A 54 8.41 0.73 -17.95
N LYS A 55 8.30 -0.62 -17.80
CA LYS A 55 9.07 -1.45 -16.86
C LYS A 55 8.86 -1.07 -15.38
N GLN A 56 7.70 -0.55 -15.05
CA GLN A 56 7.31 -0.31 -13.67
C GLN A 56 6.66 -1.59 -13.11
N LEU A 57 6.91 -1.86 -11.85
CA LEU A 57 6.38 -3.02 -11.13
C LEU A 57 5.65 -2.56 -9.88
N SER A 58 4.46 -3.10 -9.66
CA SER A 58 3.71 -2.94 -8.42
C SER A 58 3.29 -4.30 -7.88
N ILE A 59 3.66 -4.59 -6.65
CA ILE A 59 3.15 -5.70 -5.85
C ILE A 59 2.53 -5.09 -4.59
N TYR A 60 1.25 -5.38 -4.34
CA TYR A 60 0.48 -4.74 -3.31
C TYR A 60 -0.38 -5.77 -2.59
N ILE A 61 -0.17 -5.94 -1.28
CA ILE A 61 -0.84 -6.95 -0.44
C ILE A 61 -1.40 -6.26 0.81
N PRO A 62 -2.56 -5.57 0.69
CA PRO A 62 -3.27 -5.06 1.85
C PRO A 62 -4.00 -6.18 2.59
N TYR A 63 -4.05 -6.07 3.91
CA TYR A 63 -4.70 -7.07 4.74
C TYR A 63 -5.50 -6.44 5.87
N GLN A 64 -6.57 -7.14 6.25
CA GLN A 64 -7.42 -6.84 7.41
C GLN A 64 -7.75 -8.15 8.12
N LEU A 65 -7.25 -8.32 9.33
CA LEU A 65 -7.41 -9.53 10.12
C LEU A 65 -8.24 -9.21 11.37
N TYR A 66 -9.35 -9.90 11.53
CA TYR A 66 -10.19 -9.83 12.72
C TYR A 66 -9.98 -11.08 13.55
N LEU A 67 -9.51 -10.92 14.78
CA LEU A 67 -9.16 -11.98 15.71
C LEU A 67 -10.02 -11.89 16.96
N LEU A 68 -10.17 -13.04 17.66
CA LEU A 68 -10.85 -13.13 18.95
C LEU A 68 -12.25 -12.48 18.93
N ASN A 69 -13.08 -12.86 17.94
CA ASN A 69 -14.42 -12.29 17.75
C ASN A 69 -14.40 -10.75 17.68
N ARG A 70 -13.46 -10.19 16.90
CA ARG A 70 -13.28 -8.75 16.68
C ARG A 70 -12.76 -7.97 17.89
N LYS A 71 -12.24 -8.64 18.92
CA LYS A 71 -11.55 -7.94 20.01
C LYS A 71 -10.22 -7.34 19.56
N VAL A 72 -9.58 -7.98 18.58
CA VAL A 72 -8.34 -7.50 17.95
C VAL A 72 -8.58 -7.33 16.45
N TRP A 73 -8.20 -6.18 15.93
CA TRP A 73 -8.21 -5.85 14.52
C TRP A 73 -6.82 -5.45 14.08
N ILE A 74 -6.24 -6.20 13.14
CA ILE A 74 -4.91 -5.88 12.59
C ILE A 74 -5.11 -5.57 11.11
N TYR A 75 -4.66 -4.41 10.65
CA TYR A 75 -4.66 -4.10 9.24
C TYR A 75 -3.36 -3.46 8.81
N GLY A 76 -3.08 -3.52 7.52
CA GLY A 76 -1.87 -2.96 6.98
C GLY A 76 -1.68 -3.31 5.52
N GLU A 77 -0.43 -3.20 5.10
CA GLU A 77 -0.02 -3.38 3.72
C GLU A 77 1.41 -3.89 3.68
N LEU A 78 1.64 -4.90 2.85
CA LEU A 78 2.96 -5.26 2.36
C LEU A 78 3.02 -4.89 0.89
N GLY A 79 4.08 -4.23 0.47
CA GLY A 79 4.21 -3.78 -0.90
C GLY A 79 5.65 -3.80 -1.39
N PHE A 80 5.79 -3.91 -2.71
CA PHE A 80 7.05 -3.70 -3.41
C PHE A 80 6.76 -2.95 -4.69
N TYR A 81 7.44 -1.83 -4.86
CA TYR A 81 7.19 -0.90 -5.92
C TYR A 81 8.49 -0.54 -6.65
N ASN A 82 8.41 -0.45 -7.96
CA ASN A 82 9.44 0.11 -8.83
C ASN A 82 8.74 1.07 -9.78
N TYR A 83 8.85 2.37 -9.49
CA TYR A 83 8.18 3.43 -10.24
C TYR A 83 9.18 4.39 -10.88
N ILE A 84 8.75 5.00 -11.96
CA ILE A 84 9.42 6.12 -12.61
C ILE A 84 8.68 7.39 -12.20
N TYR A 85 9.42 8.36 -11.70
CA TYR A 85 8.92 9.68 -11.32
C TYR A 85 9.62 10.76 -12.14
N SER A 86 8.97 11.91 -12.23
CA SER A 86 9.50 13.11 -12.87
C SER A 86 9.82 14.16 -11.81
N PHE A 87 11.02 14.68 -11.86
CA PHE A 87 11.48 15.79 -11.03
C PHE A 87 11.58 17.05 -11.86
N TYR A 88 10.94 18.12 -11.41
CA TYR A 88 10.91 19.41 -12.11
C TYR A 88 11.73 20.50 -11.38
N GLY A 89 12.31 20.19 -10.22
CA GLY A 89 13.01 21.12 -9.35
C GLY A 89 12.23 21.44 -8.07
N ILE A 90 12.77 22.32 -7.25
CA ILE A 90 12.17 22.79 -6.00
C ILE A 90 11.71 24.23 -6.16
N GLY A 91 10.49 24.53 -5.70
CA GLY A 91 9.89 25.89 -5.68
C GLY A 91 8.90 26.14 -6.81
N ASN A 92 8.23 27.30 -6.74
CA ASN A 92 7.13 27.64 -7.65
C ASN A 92 7.57 28.00 -9.07
N ASN A 93 8.84 28.31 -9.28
CA ASN A 93 9.41 28.75 -10.56
C ASN A 93 10.16 27.63 -11.28
N SER A 94 9.77 26.38 -11.06
CA SER A 94 10.40 25.24 -11.71
C SER A 94 9.88 25.07 -13.14
N PRO A 95 10.70 25.24 -14.19
CA PRO A 95 10.25 25.17 -15.58
C PRO A 95 9.93 23.70 -15.95
N ILE A 96 8.78 23.47 -16.59
CA ILE A 96 8.34 22.16 -17.08
C ILE A 96 9.35 21.56 -18.08
N LEU A 97 10.05 22.40 -18.83
CA LEU A 97 11.07 22.00 -19.81
C LEU A 97 12.30 21.31 -19.21
N LEU A 98 12.46 21.35 -17.88
CA LEU A 98 13.58 20.72 -17.16
C LEU A 98 13.16 19.44 -16.43
N GLU A 99 12.23 18.69 -17.02
CA GLU A 99 11.83 17.40 -16.52
C GLU A 99 13.01 16.42 -16.49
N GLU A 100 13.27 15.86 -15.31
CA GLU A 100 14.28 14.84 -15.09
C GLU A 100 13.62 13.56 -14.59
N LYS A 101 13.74 12.45 -15.32
CA LYS A 101 13.15 11.18 -14.94
C LYS A 101 14.10 10.36 -14.07
N TYR A 102 13.57 9.83 -12.98
CA TYR A 102 14.30 8.92 -12.10
C TYR A 102 13.46 7.72 -11.71
N SER A 103 14.10 6.58 -11.49
CA SER A 103 13.45 5.34 -11.09
C SER A 103 13.73 5.04 -9.62
N VAL A 104 12.68 4.72 -8.88
CA VAL A 104 12.77 4.41 -7.45
C VAL A 104 12.16 3.05 -7.18
N GLN A 105 12.91 2.24 -6.45
CA GLN A 105 12.45 0.97 -5.93
C GLN A 105 12.28 1.07 -4.42
N PHE A 106 11.16 0.56 -3.88
CA PHE A 106 10.96 0.54 -2.44
C PHE A 106 10.05 -0.59 -1.98
N PRO A 107 10.49 -1.41 -1.03
CA PRO A 107 9.61 -2.20 -0.19
C PRO A 107 8.85 -1.31 0.76
N ARG A 108 7.60 -1.69 1.05
CA ARG A 108 6.69 -1.01 1.97
C ARG A 108 6.16 -1.98 2.99
N ILE A 109 6.22 -1.61 4.24
CA ILE A 109 5.60 -2.36 5.34
C ILE A 109 4.75 -1.39 6.14
N ARG A 110 3.48 -1.72 6.32
CA ARG A 110 2.54 -1.01 7.19
C ARG A 110 1.81 -2.02 8.05
N ILE A 111 1.73 -1.77 9.34
CA ILE A 111 0.99 -2.61 10.29
C ILE A 111 0.29 -1.72 11.32
N ALA A 112 -0.96 -1.99 11.59
CA ALA A 112 -1.75 -1.30 12.59
C ALA A 112 -2.55 -2.31 13.41
N PRO A 113 -2.00 -2.81 14.54
CA PRO A 113 -2.75 -3.58 15.51
C PRO A 113 -3.61 -2.66 16.37
N LEU A 114 -4.90 -2.99 16.49
CA LEU A 114 -5.88 -2.28 17.31
C LEU A 114 -6.59 -3.26 18.23
N ILE A 115 -6.91 -2.79 19.42
CA ILE A 115 -7.74 -3.48 20.39
C ILE A 115 -9.10 -2.78 20.49
N LYS A 116 -10.15 -3.56 20.65
CA LYS A 116 -11.50 -3.07 20.87
C LYS A 116 -11.62 -2.55 22.31
N LEU A 117 -11.92 -1.27 22.48
CA LEU A 117 -12.19 -0.65 23.79
C LEU A 117 -13.64 -0.85 24.21
N MET A 118 -14.56 -0.51 23.32
CA MET A 118 -16.01 -0.63 23.52
C MET A 118 -16.69 -0.89 22.17
N LYS A 119 -18.01 -0.95 22.13
CA LYS A 119 -18.75 -1.18 20.89
C LYS A 119 -18.33 -0.16 19.82
N ASN A 120 -17.85 -0.68 18.66
CA ASN A 120 -17.41 0.10 17.50
C ASN A 120 -16.15 0.97 17.67
N HIS A 121 -15.53 1.00 18.84
CA HIS A 121 -14.36 1.82 19.12
C HIS A 121 -13.11 0.96 19.25
N TYR A 122 -12.07 1.34 18.53
CA TYR A 122 -10.78 0.65 18.51
C TYR A 122 -9.66 1.65 18.73
N LEU A 123 -8.67 1.27 19.52
CA LEU A 123 -7.45 2.03 19.76
C LEU A 123 -6.25 1.13 19.47
N GLY A 124 -5.21 1.70 18.91
CA GLY A 124 -4.00 0.96 18.62
C GLY A 124 -2.85 1.83 18.17
N MET A 125 -1.87 1.18 17.58
CA MET A 125 -0.67 1.82 17.07
C MET A 125 -0.53 1.54 15.57
N ARG A 126 0.13 2.44 14.85
CA ARG A 126 0.53 2.22 13.46
C ARG A 126 2.03 2.34 13.36
N PHE A 127 2.63 1.36 12.74
CA PHE A 127 3.99 1.42 12.25
C PHE A 127 3.97 1.39 10.72
N SER A 128 4.81 2.21 10.09
CA SER A 128 5.06 2.15 8.66
C SER A 128 6.54 2.36 8.36
N ARG A 129 7.04 1.63 7.37
CA ARG A 129 8.41 1.77 6.88
C ARG A 129 8.43 1.60 5.37
N ASP A 130 8.98 2.61 4.70
CA ASP A 130 9.28 2.64 3.27
C ASP A 130 10.79 2.84 3.12
N GLN A 131 11.46 1.98 2.35
CA GLN A 131 12.91 2.08 2.12
C GLN A 131 13.16 2.36 0.64
N PHE A 132 13.48 3.61 0.33
CA PHE A 132 13.67 4.08 -1.04
C PHE A 132 15.09 3.82 -1.51
N LYS A 133 15.23 3.24 -2.72
CA LYS A 133 16.48 3.07 -3.45
C LYS A 133 16.30 3.60 -4.86
N TYR A 134 17.11 4.56 -5.24
CA TYR A 134 17.12 5.10 -6.60
C TYR A 134 17.94 4.18 -7.50
N LEU A 135 17.35 3.75 -8.63
CA LEU A 135 17.96 2.78 -9.54
C LEU A 135 18.54 3.45 -10.79
N LYS A 136 17.82 4.44 -11.33
CA LYS A 136 18.19 5.18 -12.52
C LYS A 136 17.93 6.65 -12.26
N TYR A 137 18.95 7.46 -12.45
CA TYR A 137 18.91 8.91 -12.34
C TYR A 137 20.07 9.49 -13.15
N ASP A 138 19.94 10.72 -13.59
CA ASP A 138 21.02 11.44 -14.23
C ASP A 138 22.01 11.94 -13.17
N THR A 139 23.25 11.46 -13.22
CA THR A 139 24.30 11.85 -12.25
C THR A 139 24.73 13.31 -12.41
N SER A 140 24.53 13.89 -13.58
CA SER A 140 24.74 15.33 -13.87
C SER A 140 23.46 16.14 -13.70
N GLY A 141 22.33 15.47 -13.41
CA GLY A 141 21.02 16.07 -13.26
C GLY A 141 20.88 16.91 -12.00
N ARG A 142 19.85 17.74 -11.99
CA ARG A 142 19.55 18.70 -10.90
C ARG A 142 19.16 17.99 -9.60
N LEU A 143 18.58 16.80 -9.69
CA LEU A 143 18.23 15.98 -8.52
C LEU A 143 19.47 15.68 -7.66
N ILE A 144 20.61 15.41 -8.31
CA ILE A 144 21.88 15.12 -7.63
C ILE A 144 22.69 16.39 -7.41
N ALA A 145 22.81 17.24 -8.41
CA ALA A 145 23.63 18.46 -8.36
C ALA A 145 23.18 19.43 -7.25
N GLN A 146 21.89 19.48 -6.93
CA GLN A 146 21.34 20.29 -5.85
C GLN A 146 21.46 19.68 -4.45
N SER A 147 22.11 18.53 -4.33
CA SER A 147 22.33 17.83 -3.05
C SER A 147 21.04 17.67 -2.21
N ILE A 148 19.94 17.35 -2.89
CA ILE A 148 18.62 17.22 -2.25
C ILE A 148 18.67 16.06 -1.26
N LEU A 149 18.23 16.31 -0.03
CA LEU A 149 18.17 15.30 1.00
C LEU A 149 17.33 14.10 0.54
N GLY A 150 17.91 12.89 0.54
CA GLY A 150 17.25 11.68 0.10
C GLY A 150 17.32 11.40 -1.40
N SER A 151 18.06 12.18 -2.20
CA SER A 151 18.16 12.03 -3.67
C SER A 151 18.83 10.72 -4.13
N ILE A 152 19.56 10.01 -3.29
CA ILE A 152 20.24 8.75 -3.62
C ILE A 152 19.51 7.55 -3.00
N SER A 153 19.13 7.68 -1.74
CA SER A 153 18.39 6.68 -1.00
C SER A 153 17.78 7.29 0.26
N GLY A 154 16.80 6.64 0.82
CA GLY A 154 16.19 7.12 2.06
C GLY A 154 15.32 6.05 2.72
N THR A 155 15.15 6.16 4.02
CA THR A 155 14.21 5.35 4.77
C THR A 155 13.24 6.27 5.51
N SER A 156 11.96 6.08 5.27
CA SER A 156 10.91 6.73 6.06
C SER A 156 10.34 5.70 7.03
N SER A 157 10.41 5.98 8.33
CA SER A 157 9.82 5.15 9.38
C SER A 157 8.93 6.01 10.25
N ASN A 158 7.68 5.59 10.45
CA ASN A 158 6.70 6.34 11.20
C ASN A 158 6.04 5.43 12.24
N LEU A 159 5.85 5.97 13.43
CA LEU A 159 5.08 5.36 14.51
C LEU A 159 3.99 6.35 14.93
N GLY A 160 2.78 5.86 15.12
CA GLY A 160 1.65 6.70 15.52
C GLY A 160 0.60 5.95 16.31
N ILE A 161 -0.25 6.69 17.00
CA ILE A 161 -1.43 6.18 17.69
C ILE A 161 -2.62 6.31 16.73
N ILE A 162 -3.48 5.29 16.72
CA ILE A 162 -4.69 5.27 15.89
C ILE A 162 -5.90 5.04 16.79
N TYR A 163 -6.90 5.85 16.57
CA TYR A 163 -8.25 5.60 17.02
C TYR A 163 -9.17 5.41 15.81
N ASN A 164 -9.98 4.34 15.84
CA ASN A 164 -10.96 4.03 14.81
C ASN A 164 -12.35 3.85 15.43
N PHE A 165 -13.33 4.54 14.83
CA PHE A 165 -14.75 4.28 15.04
C PHE A 165 -15.31 3.57 13.81
N ASP A 166 -15.77 2.32 13.97
CA ASP A 166 -16.31 1.51 12.86
C ASP A 166 -17.68 0.95 13.23
N SER A 167 -18.72 1.64 12.76
CA SER A 167 -20.13 1.27 12.95
C SER A 167 -20.71 0.41 11.82
N ARG A 168 -19.91 0.10 10.77
CA ARG A 168 -20.37 -0.66 9.62
C ARG A 168 -20.70 -2.10 9.99
N ASP A 169 -21.85 -2.59 9.58
CA ASP A 169 -22.22 -4.00 9.74
C ASP A 169 -21.45 -4.86 8.74
N ILE A 170 -21.40 -4.44 7.48
CA ILE A 170 -20.69 -5.11 6.39
C ILE A 170 -19.70 -4.10 5.77
N PRO A 171 -18.38 -4.36 5.75
CA PRO A 171 -17.39 -3.41 5.24
C PRO A 171 -17.54 -3.05 3.76
N LEU A 172 -18.08 -3.97 2.95
CA LEU A 172 -18.28 -3.79 1.50
C LEU A 172 -19.61 -3.11 1.17
N TYR A 173 -20.57 -3.12 2.10
CA TYR A 173 -21.89 -2.49 1.96
C TYR A 173 -22.22 -1.81 3.29
N PRO A 174 -21.75 -0.59 3.50
CA PRO A 174 -21.99 0.16 4.73
C PRO A 174 -23.45 0.62 4.87
#